data_0a4d129897f97f0d7ec369444dd117d0
#
_entry.id   0a4d129897f97f0d7ec369444dd117d0
#
_cell.length_a   1.000
_cell.length_b   1.000
_cell.length_c   1.000
_cell.angle_alpha   90.00
_cell.angle_beta   90.00
_cell.angle_gamma   90.00
#
_symmetry.space_group_name_H-M   'P 1'
#
loop_
_entity.id
_entity.type
_entity.pdbx_description
1 polymer ?
#
loop_
_entity_poly.entity_id
_entity_poly.type
_entity_poly.pdbx_seq_one_letter_code
_entity_poly.pdbx_strand_id
1 'polypeptide(L)'
;MQLNESRAWTAFYAPGTPKDIEVPNGSLPDMLSEIAERFPDKPAIEFFGAQTTFAELQDQVLRFAQGLRRIGVKRGDRVALIMPNAPQHVVAFYAVLRLGAVVVEHNP
;
A
#
# COMPACT_ATOMS: atom_id res chain seq x y z
N MET A 1 5.15 -13.49 19.36
CA MET A 1 6.33 -12.86 19.98
C MET A 1 5.86 -11.69 20.81
N GLN A 2 6.01 -11.78 22.11
CA GLN A 2 5.76 -10.61 22.96
C GLN A 2 6.92 -9.63 22.75
N LEU A 3 6.58 -8.51 22.12
CA LEU A 3 7.50 -7.39 22.11
C LEU A 3 7.67 -6.94 23.55
N ASN A 4 8.91 -6.77 23.93
CA ASN A 4 9.39 -6.46 25.28
C ASN A 4 8.45 -5.49 26.01
N GLU A 5 8.00 -5.90 27.18
CA GLU A 5 7.06 -5.16 28.02
C GLU A 5 7.61 -3.80 28.49
N SER A 6 8.93 -3.62 28.48
CA SER A 6 9.54 -2.35 28.88
C SER A 6 9.84 -1.48 27.67
N ARG A 7 8.81 -0.82 27.15
CA ARG A 7 9.00 0.26 26.18
C ARG A 7 9.46 1.52 26.91
N ALA A 8 10.72 1.53 27.36
CA ALA A 8 11.28 2.59 28.18
C ALA A 8 11.15 4.00 27.55
N TRP A 9 11.15 4.06 26.22
CA TRP A 9 11.00 5.32 25.47
C TRP A 9 9.63 5.99 25.68
N THR A 10 8.61 5.25 26.08
CA THR A 10 7.28 5.84 26.32
C THR A 10 7.27 6.82 27.48
N ALA A 11 8.26 6.72 28.38
CA ALA A 11 8.40 7.69 29.47
C ALA A 11 8.72 9.11 28.98
N PHE A 12 9.22 9.24 27.76
CA PHE A 12 9.56 10.51 27.12
C PHE A 12 8.45 11.06 26.22
N TYR A 13 7.31 10.40 26.17
CA TYR A 13 6.17 10.90 25.37
C TYR A 13 5.56 12.12 26.05
N ALA A 14 5.14 13.06 25.23
CA ALA A 14 4.39 14.20 25.70
C ALA A 14 3.08 13.77 26.39
N PRO A 15 2.59 14.52 27.39
CA PRO A 15 1.31 14.22 28.03
C PRO A 15 0.18 14.08 27.00
N GLY A 16 -0.63 13.04 27.12
CA GLY A 16 -1.74 12.78 26.20
C GLY A 16 -1.36 12.01 24.94
N THR A 17 -0.08 11.74 24.71
CA THR A 17 0.37 10.91 23.59
C THR A 17 0.06 9.44 23.87
N PRO A 18 -0.70 8.77 23.02
CA PRO A 18 -0.95 7.34 23.19
C PRO A 18 0.35 6.53 23.17
N LYS A 19 0.46 5.56 24.06
CA LYS A 19 1.63 4.67 24.10
C LYS A 19 1.60 3.59 23.03
N ASP A 20 0.46 3.40 22.41
CA ASP A 20 0.24 2.40 21.38
C ASP A 20 -0.76 2.90 20.35
N ILE A 21 -0.84 2.19 19.22
CA ILE A 21 -1.80 2.46 18.16
C ILE A 21 -2.72 1.25 18.02
N GLU A 22 -3.96 1.52 17.65
CA GLU A 22 -4.87 0.46 17.20
C GLU A 22 -4.51 0.09 15.77
N VAL A 23 -4.16 -1.18 15.56
CA VAL A 23 -3.89 -1.70 14.22
C VAL A 23 -5.21 -2.21 13.65
N PRO A 24 -5.73 -1.60 12.57
CA PRO A 24 -6.97 -2.09 11.96
C PRO A 24 -6.79 -3.48 11.38
N ASN A 25 -7.87 -4.26 11.40
CA ASN A 25 -7.91 -5.54 10.70
C ASN A 25 -8.04 -5.30 9.21
N GLY A 26 -7.42 -6.17 8.41
CA GLY A 26 -7.47 -6.09 6.96
C GLY A 26 -6.10 -5.87 6.35
N SER A 27 -6.08 -5.74 5.04
CA SER A 27 -4.86 -5.57 4.25
C SER A 27 -4.81 -4.17 3.63
N LEU A 28 -3.63 -3.79 3.12
CA LEU A 28 -3.49 -2.55 2.36
C LEU A 28 -4.35 -2.54 1.07
N PRO A 29 -4.45 -3.65 0.31
CA PRO A 29 -5.38 -3.69 -0.82
C PRO A 29 -6.85 -3.50 -0.42
N ASP A 30 -7.27 -4.05 0.71
CA ASP A 30 -8.64 -3.84 1.23
C ASP A 30 -8.87 -2.38 1.58
N MET A 31 -7.91 -1.75 2.22
CA MET A 31 -7.98 -0.33 2.56
C MET A 31 -8.14 0.53 1.30
N LEU A 32 -7.36 0.27 0.25
CA LEU A 32 -7.47 1.00 -1.01
C LEU A 32 -8.84 0.80 -1.65
N SER A 33 -9.34 -0.44 -1.68
CA SER A 33 -10.67 -0.74 -2.22
C SER A 33 -11.77 0.01 -1.49
N GLU A 34 -11.71 0.03 -0.16
CA GLU A 34 -12.68 0.74 0.67
C GLU A 34 -12.65 2.25 0.44
N ILE A 35 -11.47 2.83 0.36
CA ILE A 35 -11.32 4.27 0.09
C ILE A 35 -11.81 4.62 -1.30
N ALA A 36 -11.54 3.80 -2.30
CA ALA A 36 -12.00 4.00 -3.67
C ALA A 36 -13.54 3.96 -3.78
N GLU A 37 -14.20 3.13 -2.96
CA GLU A 37 -15.66 3.11 -2.88
C GLU A 37 -16.23 4.36 -2.21
N ARG A 38 -15.59 4.83 -1.14
CA ARG A 38 -16.08 5.97 -0.34
C ARG A 38 -15.78 7.32 -0.99
N PHE A 39 -14.63 7.44 -1.66
CA PHE A 39 -14.13 8.70 -2.20
C PHE A 39 -13.61 8.53 -3.63
N PRO A 40 -14.43 8.01 -4.56
CA PRO A 40 -13.94 7.66 -5.91
C PRO A 40 -13.35 8.83 -6.67
N ASP A 41 -13.89 10.02 -6.50
CA ASP A 41 -13.52 11.20 -7.29
C ASP A 41 -12.44 12.06 -6.64
N LYS A 42 -12.00 11.71 -5.43
CA LYS A 42 -10.91 12.44 -4.78
C LYS A 42 -9.57 12.10 -5.40
N PRO A 43 -8.67 13.09 -5.54
CA PRO A 43 -7.31 12.84 -6.01
C PRO A 43 -6.57 11.91 -5.02
N ALA A 44 -6.02 10.82 -5.55
CA ALA A 44 -5.15 9.91 -4.82
C ALA A 44 -3.68 10.24 -5.07
N ILE A 45 -3.33 10.62 -6.29
CA ILE A 45 -1.97 10.92 -6.70
C ILE A 45 -1.96 12.22 -7.50
N GLU A 46 -1.00 13.07 -7.22
CA GLU A 46 -0.64 14.20 -8.07
C GLU A 46 0.83 14.05 -8.48
N PHE A 47 1.09 14.15 -9.77
CA PHE A 47 2.42 13.99 -10.31
C PHE A 47 2.60 14.92 -11.51
N PHE A 48 3.46 15.94 -11.36
CA PHE A 48 3.71 16.95 -12.38
C PHE A 48 2.43 17.58 -12.97
N GLY A 49 1.46 17.89 -12.09
CA GLY A 49 0.21 18.53 -12.50
C GLY A 49 -0.87 17.55 -13.00
N ALA A 50 -0.55 16.28 -13.21
CA ALA A 50 -1.53 15.26 -13.53
C ALA A 50 -2.07 14.62 -12.26
N GLN A 51 -3.38 14.46 -12.18
CA GLN A 51 -4.05 13.84 -11.05
C GLN A 51 -4.63 12.48 -11.43
N THR A 52 -4.55 11.54 -10.50
CA THR A 52 -5.21 10.24 -10.57
C THR A 52 -6.18 10.14 -9.40
N THR A 53 -7.45 9.90 -9.66
CA THR A 53 -8.45 9.71 -8.60
C THR A 53 -8.30 8.34 -7.95
N PHE A 54 -8.94 8.14 -6.78
CA PHE A 54 -8.95 6.83 -6.14
C PHE A 54 -9.63 5.77 -7.00
N ALA A 55 -10.71 6.12 -7.71
CA ALA A 55 -11.36 5.18 -8.62
C ALA A 55 -10.45 4.77 -9.78
N GLU A 56 -9.75 5.74 -10.37
CA GLU A 56 -8.79 5.47 -11.45
C GLU A 56 -7.62 4.63 -10.96
N LEU A 57 -7.09 4.95 -9.77
CA LEU A 57 -5.99 4.18 -9.17
C LEU A 57 -6.42 2.72 -8.93
N GLN A 58 -7.61 2.52 -8.37
CA GLN A 58 -8.12 1.17 -8.12
C GLN A 58 -8.29 0.39 -9.42
N ASP A 59 -8.82 1.02 -10.47
CA ASP A 59 -8.95 0.38 -11.78
C ASP A 59 -7.59 -0.03 -12.35
N GLN A 60 -6.61 0.86 -12.30
CA GLN A 60 -5.26 0.57 -12.77
C GLN A 60 -4.61 -0.55 -11.98
N VAL A 61 -4.79 -0.57 -10.66
CA VAL A 61 -4.29 -1.63 -9.78
C VAL A 61 -4.88 -2.99 -10.17
N LEU A 62 -6.19 -3.05 -10.37
CA LEU A 62 -6.87 -4.29 -10.74
C LEU A 62 -6.41 -4.81 -12.09
N ARG A 63 -6.27 -3.94 -13.07
CA ARG A 63 -5.79 -4.31 -14.42
C ARG A 63 -4.34 -4.80 -14.37
N PHE A 64 -3.49 -4.12 -13.64
CA PHE A 64 -2.09 -4.51 -13.51
C PHE A 64 -1.94 -5.83 -12.77
N ALA A 65 -2.71 -6.02 -11.70
CA ALA A 65 -2.73 -7.29 -10.97
C ALA A 65 -3.14 -8.45 -11.88
N GLN A 66 -4.15 -8.24 -12.72
CA GLN A 66 -4.58 -9.26 -13.67
C GLN A 66 -3.48 -9.58 -14.70
N GLY A 67 -2.77 -8.55 -15.18
CA GLY A 67 -1.63 -8.74 -16.07
C GLY A 67 -0.51 -9.56 -15.43
N LEU A 68 -0.16 -9.24 -14.19
CA LEU A 68 0.83 -10.03 -13.44
C LEU A 68 0.39 -11.46 -13.24
N ARG A 69 -0.88 -11.68 -12.93
CA ARG A 69 -1.43 -13.04 -12.79
C ARG A 69 -1.31 -13.83 -14.07
N ARG A 70 -1.56 -13.22 -15.21
CA ARG A 70 -1.46 -13.87 -16.53
C ARG A 70 -0.05 -14.32 -16.86
N ILE A 71 0.97 -13.62 -16.40
CA ILE A 71 2.37 -14.00 -16.60
C ILE A 71 2.88 -14.93 -15.51
N GLY A 72 2.04 -15.37 -14.59
CA GLY A 72 2.35 -16.42 -13.63
C GLY A 72 2.66 -15.96 -12.21
N VAL A 73 2.50 -14.67 -11.89
CA VAL A 73 2.68 -14.19 -10.51
C VAL A 73 1.52 -14.69 -9.64
N LYS A 74 1.85 -15.29 -8.52
CA LYS A 74 0.89 -15.88 -7.58
C LYS A 74 1.28 -15.57 -6.14
N ARG A 75 0.37 -15.89 -5.24
CA ARG A 75 0.56 -15.70 -3.81
C ARG A 75 1.91 -16.25 -3.32
N GLY A 76 2.61 -15.44 -2.56
CA GLY A 76 3.91 -15.80 -1.98
C GLY A 76 5.11 -15.50 -2.89
N ASP A 77 4.88 -15.21 -4.17
CA ASP A 77 5.95 -14.82 -5.08
C ASP A 77 6.56 -13.49 -4.66
N ARG A 78 7.84 -13.32 -4.91
CA ARG A 78 8.55 -12.08 -4.68
C ARG A 78 8.67 -11.31 -5.98
N VAL A 79 8.21 -10.06 -5.97
CA VAL A 79 8.24 -9.19 -7.15
C VAL A 79 9.09 -7.97 -6.85
N ALA A 80 10.20 -7.84 -7.56
CA ALA A 80 11.07 -6.67 -7.41
C ALA A 80 10.47 -5.49 -8.17
N LEU A 81 10.37 -4.35 -7.49
CA LEU A 81 9.97 -3.09 -8.09
C LEU A 81 11.20 -2.19 -8.18
N ILE A 82 11.70 -2.01 -9.40
CA ILE A 82 12.88 -1.18 -9.69
C ILE A 82 12.39 0.05 -10.44
N MET A 83 11.82 0.98 -9.69
CA MET A 83 11.12 2.15 -10.24
C MET A 83 11.41 3.41 -9.43
N PRO A 84 11.41 4.59 -10.07
CA PRO A 84 11.40 5.85 -9.36
C PRO A 84 10.05 6.08 -8.67
N ASN A 85 9.98 7.09 -7.82
CA ASN A 85 8.73 7.53 -7.19
C ASN A 85 7.83 8.17 -8.25
N ALA A 86 6.91 7.39 -8.78
CA ALA A 86 5.99 7.76 -9.85
C ALA A 86 4.65 7.04 -9.64
N PRO A 87 3.57 7.48 -10.31
CA PRO A 87 2.27 6.79 -10.20
C PRO A 87 2.33 5.30 -10.52
N GLN A 88 3.15 4.90 -11.49
CA GLN A 88 3.33 3.50 -11.87
C GLN A 88 3.86 2.64 -10.72
N HIS A 89 4.70 3.21 -9.86
CA HIS A 89 5.20 2.51 -8.67
C HIS A 89 4.07 2.22 -7.69
N VAL A 90 3.19 3.18 -7.45
CA VAL A 90 2.03 3.01 -6.58
C VAL A 90 1.11 1.93 -7.12
N VAL A 91 0.81 1.96 -8.42
CA VAL A 91 -0.01 0.94 -9.08
C VAL A 91 0.60 -0.45 -8.93
N ALA A 92 1.89 -0.59 -9.24
CA ALA A 92 2.59 -1.87 -9.15
C ALA A 92 2.64 -2.40 -7.71
N PHE A 93 2.90 -1.52 -6.75
CA PHE A 93 2.94 -1.87 -5.33
C PHE A 93 1.62 -2.51 -4.87
N TYR A 94 0.50 -1.82 -5.08
CA TYR A 94 -0.81 -2.34 -4.68
C TYR A 94 -1.25 -3.55 -5.49
N ALA A 95 -0.87 -3.63 -6.77
CA ALA A 95 -1.18 -4.79 -7.60
C ALA A 95 -0.49 -6.06 -7.12
N VAL A 96 0.79 -5.96 -6.76
CA VAL A 96 1.54 -7.09 -6.20
C VAL A 96 0.91 -7.56 -4.88
N LEU A 97 0.59 -6.62 -3.98
CA LEU A 97 -0.04 -6.95 -2.71
C LEU A 97 -1.42 -7.59 -2.90
N ARG A 98 -2.17 -7.14 -3.89
CA ARG A 98 -3.50 -7.68 -4.17
C ARG A 98 -3.47 -9.16 -4.57
N LEU A 99 -2.39 -9.61 -5.19
CA LEU A 99 -2.18 -11.02 -5.52
C LEU A 99 -1.69 -11.85 -4.33
N GLY A 100 -1.43 -11.22 -3.19
CA GLY A 100 -0.81 -11.87 -2.05
C GLY A 100 0.67 -12.15 -2.26
N ALA A 101 1.28 -11.49 -3.22
CA ALA A 101 2.71 -11.57 -3.48
C ALA A 101 3.49 -10.57 -2.61
N VAL A 102 4.78 -10.67 -2.59
CA VAL A 102 5.69 -9.88 -1.76
C VAL A 102 6.38 -8.83 -2.61
N VAL A 103 6.28 -7.58 -2.19
CA VAL A 103 7.00 -6.47 -2.83
C VAL A 103 8.44 -6.44 -2.32
N VAL A 104 9.39 -6.35 -3.25
CA VAL A 104 10.81 -6.15 -2.94
C VAL A 104 11.23 -4.84 -3.60
N GLU A 105 11.42 -3.81 -2.78
CA GLU A 105 11.73 -2.47 -3.23
C GLU A 105 13.20 -2.33 -3.60
N HIS A 106 13.44 -1.68 -4.74
CA HIS A 106 14.79 -1.31 -5.19
C HIS A 106 14.80 0.12 -5.72
N ASN A 107 15.90 0.81 -5.48
CA ASN A 107 16.17 2.07 -6.19
C ASN A 107 16.65 1.75 -7.61
N PRO A 108 16.19 2.54 -8.60
CA PRO A 108 16.68 2.40 -9.97
C PRO A 108 18.14 2.79 -10.14
#